data_b3f010edaae666435d1a915c8477dd04
#
_entry.id   b3f010edaae666435d1a915c8477dd04
#
_cell.length_a   1.000
_cell.length_b   1.000
_cell.length_c   1.000
_cell.angle_alpha   90.00
_cell.angle_beta   90.00
_cell.angle_gamma   90.00
#
_symmetry.space_group_name_H-M   'P 1'
#
loop_
_entity.id
_entity.type
_entity.pdbx_description
1 polymer ?
#
loop_
_entity_poly.entity_id
_entity_poly.type
_entity_poly.pdbx_seq_one_letter_code
_entity_poly.pdbx_strand_id
1 'polypeptide(L)'
;MLRRLVGSEMCIRDSRNSDPSDIAVTAAGGLVGEVVQIWRPRELNTHETEWGFSCMSYEISGALGIKMANPDKEVIAFIGDGSYLLYNSDIYSSVITDTKLIIIVCDNGGHAVINRLQLFKGGKEFNCLFESSNTKKLVGVNFAKHAESMGAKSEEVSSIEELEEAFKRAKKSKVTYVISIKTHSYQWLEGSAYWESPTLELPKTKENKEALKLHKDCLLYTSDAADDALRV
;
A
#
# COMPACT_ATOMS: atom_id res chain seq x y z
N MET A 1 -20.35 -13.52 4.48
CA MET A 1 -19.60 -12.27 4.74
C MET A 1 -18.13 -12.59 4.53
N LEU A 2 -17.56 -12.23 3.40
CA LEU A 2 -16.12 -12.39 3.16
C LEU A 2 -15.39 -11.50 4.17
N ARG A 3 -14.56 -12.09 5.05
CA ARG A 3 -13.65 -11.34 5.90
C ARG A 3 -12.61 -10.69 4.97
N ARG A 4 -12.68 -9.38 4.80
CA ARG A 4 -11.59 -8.63 4.16
C ARG A 4 -10.37 -8.70 5.05
N LEU A 5 -9.24 -9.02 4.48
CA LEU A 5 -7.96 -9.13 5.18
C LEU A 5 -7.41 -7.75 5.52
N VAL A 6 -6.65 -7.65 6.59
CA VAL A 6 -5.83 -6.47 6.88
C VAL A 6 -4.53 -6.59 6.07
N GLY A 7 -4.05 -5.49 5.48
CA GLY A 7 -2.84 -5.50 4.65
C GLY A 7 -1.62 -6.13 5.34
N SER A 8 -1.54 -5.97 6.66
CA SER A 8 -0.49 -6.56 7.49
C SER A 8 -0.40 -8.08 7.45
N GLU A 9 -1.53 -8.80 7.42
CA GLU A 9 -1.53 -10.27 7.40
C GLU A 9 -0.90 -10.80 6.12
N MET A 10 -1.10 -10.09 5.00
CA MET A 10 -0.50 -10.42 3.71
C MET A 10 1.01 -10.19 3.71
N CYS A 11 1.46 -9.03 4.14
CA CYS A 11 2.88 -8.68 4.18
C CYS A 11 3.69 -9.63 5.07
N ILE A 12 3.11 -10.14 6.18
CA ILE A 12 3.74 -11.16 7.04
C ILE A 12 3.99 -12.45 6.24
N ARG A 13 3.00 -12.91 5.49
CA ARG A 13 3.09 -14.16 4.71
C ARG A 13 4.06 -14.04 3.56
N ASP A 14 3.98 -12.93 2.82
CA ASP A 14 4.87 -12.69 1.69
C ASP A 14 6.33 -12.58 2.15
N SER A 15 6.60 -11.88 3.26
CA SER A 15 7.93 -11.81 3.85
C SER A 15 8.46 -13.16 4.30
N ARG A 16 7.61 -14.09 4.77
CA ARG A 16 8.01 -15.45 5.16
C ARG A 16 8.29 -16.35 3.97
N ASN A 17 7.61 -16.16 2.85
CA ASN A 17 7.74 -16.94 1.64
C ASN A 17 8.76 -16.36 0.63
N SER A 18 9.29 -15.17 0.90
CA SER A 18 10.33 -14.55 0.08
C SER A 18 11.71 -15.16 0.36
N ASP A 19 12.60 -15.11 -0.62
CA ASP A 19 14.01 -15.41 -0.42
C ASP A 19 14.75 -14.20 0.20
N PRO A 20 15.90 -14.38 0.84
CA PRO A 20 16.67 -13.29 1.43
C PRO A 20 17.02 -12.16 0.46
N SER A 21 17.23 -12.51 -0.81
CA SER A 21 17.62 -11.59 -1.88
C SER A 21 16.44 -10.91 -2.59
N ASP A 22 15.19 -11.33 -2.33
CA ASP A 22 13.99 -10.73 -2.95
C ASP A 22 13.84 -9.26 -2.53
N ILE A 23 13.52 -8.39 -3.47
CA ILE A 23 13.42 -6.95 -3.23
C ILE A 23 11.94 -6.56 -3.17
N ALA A 24 11.50 -6.06 -2.02
CA ALA A 24 10.18 -5.46 -1.85
C ALA A 24 10.20 -3.99 -2.25
N VAL A 25 9.20 -3.56 -3.02
CA VAL A 25 9.06 -2.18 -3.49
C VAL A 25 7.71 -1.63 -3.06
N THR A 26 7.73 -0.47 -2.42
CA THR A 26 6.54 0.26 -1.98
C THR A 26 6.70 1.76 -2.23
N ALA A 27 5.62 2.52 -2.23
CA ALA A 27 5.72 3.97 -2.37
C ALA A 27 4.70 4.71 -1.50
N ALA A 28 3.42 4.68 -1.86
CA ALA A 28 2.45 5.61 -1.29
C ALA A 28 1.31 4.92 -0.54
N GLY A 29 0.64 5.68 0.30
CA GLY A 29 -0.57 5.25 0.99
C GLY A 29 -0.34 4.53 2.32
N GLY A 30 -1.37 3.88 2.84
CA GLY A 30 -1.31 3.14 4.11
C GLY A 30 -0.49 1.86 4.00
N LEU A 31 -0.51 1.23 2.83
CA LEU A 31 0.18 -0.04 2.58
C LEU A 31 1.69 0.06 2.81
N VAL A 32 2.32 1.17 2.41
CA VAL A 32 3.76 1.37 2.64
C VAL A 32 4.09 1.33 4.13
N GLY A 33 3.27 1.96 4.98
CA GLY A 33 3.46 1.93 6.43
C GLY A 33 3.34 0.51 7.01
N GLU A 34 2.44 -0.31 6.48
CA GLU A 34 2.29 -1.70 6.89
C GLU A 34 3.45 -2.57 6.42
N VAL A 35 3.89 -2.43 5.17
CA VAL A 35 5.04 -3.19 4.64
C VAL A 35 6.32 -2.84 5.41
N VAL A 36 6.61 -1.57 5.64
CA VAL A 36 7.81 -1.12 6.39
C VAL A 36 7.84 -1.69 7.81
N GLN A 37 6.69 -1.82 8.47
CA GLN A 37 6.63 -2.38 9.82
C GLN A 37 6.82 -3.91 9.86
N ILE A 38 6.43 -4.61 8.81
CA ILE A 38 6.27 -6.07 8.84
C ILE A 38 7.30 -6.79 7.99
N TRP A 39 7.64 -6.23 6.82
CA TRP A 39 8.66 -6.83 5.96
C TRP A 39 9.98 -6.97 6.72
N ARG A 40 10.60 -8.12 6.60
CA ARG A 40 11.86 -8.44 7.27
C ARG A 40 12.97 -8.59 6.23
N PRO A 41 13.63 -7.49 5.83
CA PRO A 41 14.80 -7.55 4.96
C PRO A 41 15.87 -8.42 5.62
N ARG A 42 16.40 -9.38 4.88
CA ARG A 42 17.44 -10.29 5.35
C ARG A 42 18.80 -10.03 4.72
N GLU A 43 18.82 -9.22 3.68
CA GLU A 43 20.02 -8.71 3.02
C GLU A 43 19.90 -7.18 2.82
N LEU A 44 21.05 -6.54 2.61
CA LEU A 44 21.08 -5.10 2.30
C LEU A 44 20.43 -4.84 0.94
N ASN A 45 19.76 -3.69 0.81
CA ASN A 45 19.10 -3.25 -0.43
C ASN A 45 18.03 -4.23 -0.95
N THR A 46 17.27 -4.86 -0.02
CA THR A 46 16.13 -5.74 -0.35
C THR A 46 14.78 -5.14 0.05
N HIS A 47 14.75 -3.85 0.37
CA HIS A 47 13.54 -3.09 0.57
C HIS A 47 13.74 -1.67 0.04
N GLU A 48 12.93 -1.30 -0.94
CA GLU A 48 12.93 0.04 -1.55
C GLU A 48 11.60 0.72 -1.29
N THR A 49 11.67 1.97 -0.82
CA THR A 49 10.49 2.77 -0.51
C THR A 49 10.68 4.22 -0.94
N GLU A 50 9.80 4.70 -1.80
CA GLU A 50 9.76 6.11 -2.14
C GLU A 50 9.01 6.87 -1.03
N TRP A 51 9.74 7.37 -0.04
CA TRP A 51 9.20 8.17 1.06
C TRP A 51 9.20 9.67 0.80
N GLY A 52 10.14 10.15 0.01
CA GLY A 52 10.45 11.57 -0.08
C GLY A 52 9.26 12.41 -0.53
N PHE A 53 8.59 11.98 -1.60
CA PHE A 53 7.44 12.67 -2.17
C PHE A 53 6.17 11.84 -2.11
N SER A 54 6.26 10.58 -1.66
CA SER A 54 5.14 9.64 -1.58
C SER A 54 4.37 9.54 -2.92
N CYS A 55 5.13 9.36 -4.00
CA CYS A 55 4.59 9.34 -5.35
C CYS A 55 3.78 8.08 -5.59
N MET A 56 2.47 8.23 -5.69
CA MET A 56 1.57 7.13 -6.08
C MET A 56 1.98 6.59 -7.45
N SER A 57 1.90 5.28 -7.61
CA SER A 57 2.25 4.53 -8.84
C SER A 57 3.75 4.36 -9.10
N TYR A 58 4.63 4.88 -8.26
CA TYR A 58 6.06 4.57 -8.33
C TYR A 58 6.31 3.07 -8.21
N GLU A 59 5.47 2.35 -7.48
CA GLU A 59 5.67 0.93 -7.13
C GLU A 59 5.96 0.07 -8.35
N ILE A 60 5.21 0.21 -9.45
CA ILE A 60 5.38 -0.62 -10.65
C ILE A 60 6.59 -0.14 -11.47
N SER A 61 6.69 1.17 -11.72
CA SER A 61 7.78 1.75 -12.52
C SER A 61 9.12 1.61 -11.81
N GLY A 62 9.15 1.86 -10.49
CA GLY A 62 10.34 1.66 -9.66
C GLY A 62 10.77 0.20 -9.63
N ALA A 63 9.81 -0.72 -9.46
CA ALA A 63 10.09 -2.15 -9.50
C ALA A 63 10.68 -2.59 -10.85
N LEU A 64 10.19 -2.05 -11.97
CA LEU A 64 10.71 -2.32 -13.29
C LEU A 64 12.18 -1.88 -13.41
N GLY A 65 12.49 -0.65 -12.99
CA GLY A 65 13.87 -0.14 -12.97
C GLY A 65 14.79 -0.95 -12.06
N ILE A 66 14.31 -1.31 -10.86
CA ILE A 66 15.07 -2.14 -9.91
C ILE A 66 15.34 -3.53 -10.50
N LYS A 67 14.34 -4.14 -11.16
CA LYS A 67 14.51 -5.45 -11.81
C LYS A 67 15.51 -5.39 -12.97
N MET A 68 15.47 -4.33 -13.76
CA MET A 68 16.48 -4.13 -14.83
C MET A 68 17.90 -4.00 -14.26
N ALA A 69 18.06 -3.35 -13.12
CA ALA A 69 19.35 -3.22 -12.43
C ALA A 69 19.77 -4.49 -11.68
N ASN A 70 18.83 -5.37 -11.33
CA ASN A 70 19.05 -6.61 -10.57
C ASN A 70 18.35 -7.79 -11.26
N PRO A 71 18.79 -8.21 -12.46
CA PRO A 71 18.08 -9.19 -13.29
C PRO A 71 17.92 -10.57 -12.62
N ASP A 72 18.84 -10.92 -11.73
CA ASP A 72 18.86 -12.23 -11.04
C ASP A 72 18.00 -12.27 -9.78
N LYS A 73 17.49 -11.12 -9.28
CA LYS A 73 16.66 -11.06 -8.08
C LYS A 73 15.18 -11.01 -8.43
N GLU A 74 14.33 -11.59 -7.58
CA GLU A 74 12.90 -11.32 -7.67
C GLU A 74 12.59 -9.93 -7.12
N VAL A 75 11.71 -9.21 -7.81
CA VAL A 75 11.23 -7.90 -7.40
C VAL A 75 9.73 -7.95 -7.21
N ILE A 76 9.29 -7.55 -6.02
CA ILE A 76 7.91 -7.66 -5.55
C ILE A 76 7.38 -6.26 -5.28
N ALA A 77 6.47 -5.76 -6.11
CA ALA A 77 5.80 -4.49 -5.92
C ALA A 77 4.51 -4.69 -5.11
N PHE A 78 4.39 -3.99 -3.99
CA PHE A 78 3.15 -3.90 -3.21
C PHE A 78 2.45 -2.59 -3.55
N ILE A 79 1.28 -2.64 -4.13
CA ILE A 79 0.56 -1.45 -4.62
C ILE A 79 -0.91 -1.47 -4.19
N GLY A 80 -1.42 -0.31 -3.78
CA GLY A 80 -2.85 -0.11 -3.55
C GLY A 80 -3.64 0.03 -4.85
N ASP A 81 -4.91 -0.30 -4.82
CA ASP A 81 -5.83 -0.19 -5.97
C ASP A 81 -5.91 1.23 -6.53
N GLY A 82 -5.95 2.26 -5.67
CA GLY A 82 -5.93 3.66 -6.11
C GLY A 82 -4.63 4.04 -6.82
N SER A 83 -3.48 3.59 -6.32
CA SER A 83 -2.18 3.80 -6.94
C SER A 83 -2.07 3.08 -8.29
N TYR A 84 -2.53 1.82 -8.34
CA TYR A 84 -2.59 1.03 -9.57
C TYR A 84 -3.41 1.71 -10.67
N LEU A 85 -4.57 2.30 -10.33
CA LEU A 85 -5.44 2.96 -11.30
C LEU A 85 -4.86 4.26 -11.87
N LEU A 86 -3.94 4.91 -11.16
CA LEU A 86 -3.27 6.11 -11.66
C LEU A 86 -2.25 5.80 -12.75
N TYR A 87 -1.46 4.76 -12.58
CA TYR A 87 -0.45 4.38 -13.57
C TYR A 87 -0.11 2.89 -13.47
N ASN A 88 -0.43 2.15 -14.50
CA ASN A 88 -0.27 0.70 -14.58
C ASN A 88 0.37 0.22 -15.89
N SER A 89 0.66 1.13 -16.83
CA SER A 89 1.16 0.79 -18.16
C SER A 89 2.52 0.09 -18.16
N ASP A 90 3.32 0.24 -17.10
CA ASP A 90 4.60 -0.45 -16.97
C ASP A 90 4.46 -1.96 -16.67
N ILE A 91 3.25 -2.44 -16.42
CA ILE A 91 2.96 -3.89 -16.51
C ILE A 91 3.20 -4.36 -17.96
N TYR A 92 2.67 -3.62 -18.93
CA TYR A 92 2.91 -3.93 -20.35
C TYR A 92 4.38 -3.76 -20.72
N SER A 93 5.03 -2.69 -20.24
CA SER A 93 6.48 -2.47 -20.44
C SER A 93 7.30 -3.65 -19.92
N SER A 94 6.96 -4.20 -18.75
CA SER A 94 7.65 -5.36 -18.18
C SER A 94 7.50 -6.62 -19.04
N VAL A 95 6.34 -6.78 -19.70
CA VAL A 95 6.07 -7.92 -20.58
C VAL A 95 6.86 -7.81 -21.88
N ILE A 96 6.83 -6.64 -22.53
CA ILE A 96 7.52 -6.46 -23.84
C ILE A 96 9.03 -6.40 -23.72
N THR A 97 9.57 -6.10 -22.52
CA THR A 97 11.01 -6.10 -22.25
C THR A 97 11.51 -7.40 -21.62
N ASP A 98 10.64 -8.41 -21.48
CA ASP A 98 10.92 -9.67 -20.79
C ASP A 98 11.51 -9.46 -19.37
N THR A 99 11.03 -8.41 -18.69
CA THR A 99 11.49 -8.01 -17.34
C THR A 99 10.43 -8.39 -16.32
N LYS A 100 10.51 -9.62 -15.82
CA LYS A 100 9.52 -10.19 -14.89
C LYS A 100 9.41 -9.41 -13.60
N LEU A 101 8.18 -9.09 -13.19
CA LEU A 101 7.82 -8.55 -11.89
C LEU A 101 6.80 -9.46 -11.19
N ILE A 102 6.76 -9.41 -9.86
CA ILE A 102 5.65 -9.88 -9.05
C ILE A 102 4.94 -8.63 -8.50
N ILE A 103 3.65 -8.49 -8.76
CA ILE A 103 2.87 -7.32 -8.35
C ILE A 103 1.70 -7.78 -7.51
N ILE A 104 1.61 -7.29 -6.27
CA ILE A 104 0.52 -7.59 -5.35
C ILE A 104 -0.35 -6.36 -5.20
N VAL A 105 -1.57 -6.44 -5.73
CA VAL A 105 -2.55 -5.35 -5.70
C VAL A 105 -3.46 -5.53 -4.48
N CYS A 106 -3.34 -4.64 -3.53
CA CYS A 106 -4.13 -4.60 -2.30
C CYS A 106 -5.35 -3.72 -2.52
N ASP A 107 -6.47 -4.33 -2.89
CA ASP A 107 -7.72 -3.62 -3.20
C ASP A 107 -8.52 -3.35 -1.92
N ASN A 108 -8.38 -2.15 -1.40
CA ASN A 108 -9.14 -1.66 -0.25
C ASN A 108 -10.36 -0.79 -0.64
N GLY A 109 -10.67 -0.70 -1.93
CA GLY A 109 -11.81 0.03 -2.45
C GLY A 109 -11.59 1.53 -2.65
N GLY A 110 -10.35 1.99 -2.86
CA GLY A 110 -10.03 3.38 -3.20
C GLY A 110 -8.84 3.95 -2.44
N HIS A 111 -8.92 5.22 -2.05
CA HIS A 111 -7.87 5.94 -1.32
C HIS A 111 -8.12 5.88 0.20
N ALA A 112 -8.09 4.68 0.79
CA ALA A 112 -8.49 4.45 2.18
C ALA A 112 -7.65 5.23 3.20
N VAL A 113 -6.35 5.46 2.94
CA VAL A 113 -5.50 6.29 3.82
C VAL A 113 -5.96 7.75 3.82
N ILE A 114 -6.36 8.29 2.68
CA ILE A 114 -6.86 9.67 2.60
C ILE A 114 -8.19 9.80 3.34
N ASN A 115 -9.09 8.82 3.18
CA ASN A 115 -10.33 8.74 3.95
C ASN A 115 -10.05 8.73 5.46
N ARG A 116 -9.09 7.93 5.90
CA ARG A 116 -8.62 7.89 7.30
C ARG A 116 -8.14 9.26 7.78
N LEU A 117 -7.29 9.94 7.00
CA LEU A 117 -6.79 11.26 7.36
C LEU A 117 -7.90 12.30 7.48
N GLN A 118 -8.90 12.26 6.60
CA GLN A 118 -10.09 13.13 6.70
C GLN A 118 -10.84 12.92 8.02
N LEU A 119 -11.11 11.65 8.36
CA LEU A 119 -11.82 11.29 9.60
C LEU A 119 -11.04 11.70 10.86
N PHE A 120 -9.74 11.48 10.89
CA PHE A 120 -8.88 11.90 12.01
C PHE A 120 -8.88 13.41 12.28
N LYS A 121 -9.08 14.20 11.25
CA LYS A 121 -9.16 15.67 11.37
C LYS A 121 -10.58 16.17 11.63
N GLY A 122 -11.52 15.29 12.00
CA GLY A 122 -12.92 15.61 12.26
C GLY A 122 -13.71 15.92 10.99
N GLY A 123 -13.21 15.53 9.82
CA GLY A 123 -13.91 15.62 8.55
C GLY A 123 -14.93 14.48 8.39
N LYS A 124 -15.64 14.53 7.26
CA LYS A 124 -16.55 13.46 6.82
C LYS A 124 -15.92 12.76 5.64
N GLU A 125 -16.31 11.51 5.41
CA GLU A 125 -15.97 10.79 4.19
C GLU A 125 -16.42 11.56 2.95
N PHE A 126 -15.51 11.70 1.99
CA PHE A 126 -15.80 12.42 0.76
C PHE A 126 -14.97 11.87 -0.40
N ASN A 127 -15.61 11.11 -1.28
CA ASN A 127 -15.07 10.62 -2.55
C ASN A 127 -13.70 9.89 -2.51
N CYS A 128 -13.26 9.42 -1.33
CA CYS A 128 -12.02 8.68 -1.20
C CYS A 128 -12.20 7.18 -1.40
N LEU A 129 -13.34 6.65 -0.99
CA LEU A 129 -13.70 5.26 -1.23
C LEU A 129 -14.73 5.17 -2.36
N PHE A 130 -14.63 4.12 -3.18
CA PHE A 130 -15.57 3.92 -4.28
C PHE A 130 -17.01 3.79 -3.78
N GLU A 131 -17.21 3.14 -2.62
CA GLU A 131 -18.53 2.99 -2.01
C GLU A 131 -19.12 4.31 -1.48
N SER A 132 -18.29 5.31 -1.15
CA SER A 132 -18.74 6.65 -0.73
C SER A 132 -18.85 7.63 -1.90
N SER A 133 -18.60 7.19 -3.13
CA SER A 133 -18.75 8.02 -4.32
C SER A 133 -20.22 8.31 -4.63
N ASN A 134 -20.48 9.45 -5.30
CA ASN A 134 -21.84 9.84 -5.69
C ASN A 134 -22.46 8.98 -6.82
N THR A 135 -21.79 7.91 -7.22
CA THR A 135 -22.34 7.02 -8.24
C THR A 135 -23.36 6.06 -7.66
N LYS A 136 -24.51 5.92 -8.31
CA LYS A 136 -25.55 4.97 -7.92
C LYS A 136 -25.21 3.53 -8.30
N LYS A 137 -24.19 3.32 -9.13
CA LYS A 137 -23.79 2.02 -9.62
C LYS A 137 -22.27 1.91 -9.53
N LEU A 138 -21.80 1.19 -8.51
CA LEU A 138 -20.40 0.80 -8.41
C LEU A 138 -20.05 -0.20 -9.52
N VAL A 139 -19.02 0.15 -10.28
CA VAL A 139 -18.38 -0.77 -11.21
C VAL A 139 -17.08 -1.22 -10.54
N GLY A 140 -17.03 -2.46 -10.08
CA GLY A 140 -15.80 -3.04 -9.54
C GLY A 140 -14.76 -3.22 -10.65
N VAL A 141 -13.51 -2.87 -10.35
CA VAL A 141 -12.38 -3.16 -11.24
C VAL A 141 -11.89 -4.58 -10.95
N ASN A 142 -11.74 -5.39 -11.98
CA ASN A 142 -11.04 -6.65 -11.87
C ASN A 142 -9.57 -6.45 -12.28
N PHE A 143 -8.72 -6.24 -11.29
CA PHE A 143 -7.30 -5.94 -11.49
C PHE A 143 -6.55 -7.09 -12.15
N ALA A 144 -6.91 -8.32 -11.83
CA ALA A 144 -6.31 -9.50 -12.44
C ALA A 144 -6.60 -9.54 -13.96
N LYS A 145 -7.86 -9.44 -14.37
CA LYS A 145 -8.21 -9.40 -15.81
C LYS A 145 -7.61 -8.21 -16.54
N HIS A 146 -7.51 -7.06 -15.86
CA HIS A 146 -6.87 -5.89 -16.43
C HIS A 146 -5.38 -6.14 -16.71
N ALA A 147 -4.65 -6.72 -15.75
CA ALA A 147 -3.25 -7.09 -15.93
C ALA A 147 -3.06 -8.17 -17.03
N GLU A 148 -3.96 -9.15 -17.09
CA GLU A 148 -3.97 -10.17 -18.14
C GLU A 148 -4.11 -9.57 -19.53
N SER A 149 -4.93 -8.53 -19.68
CA SER A 149 -5.09 -7.83 -20.97
C SER A 149 -3.80 -7.13 -21.44
N MET A 150 -2.86 -6.88 -20.53
CA MET A 150 -1.53 -6.34 -20.83
C MET A 150 -0.45 -7.44 -21.01
N GLY A 151 -0.85 -8.70 -21.04
CA GLY A 151 0.04 -9.85 -21.29
C GLY A 151 0.70 -10.42 -20.02
N ALA A 152 0.42 -9.91 -18.83
CA ALA A 152 0.87 -10.51 -17.60
C ALA A 152 0.06 -11.78 -17.27
N LYS A 153 0.62 -12.71 -16.48
CA LYS A 153 -0.19 -13.70 -15.78
C LYS A 153 -0.85 -13.04 -14.57
N SER A 154 -2.04 -13.48 -14.23
CA SER A 154 -2.75 -12.87 -13.11
C SER A 154 -3.73 -13.81 -12.44
N GLU A 155 -4.03 -13.54 -11.18
CA GLU A 155 -5.11 -14.18 -10.44
C GLU A 155 -5.67 -13.26 -9.35
N GLU A 156 -6.94 -13.47 -9.03
CA GLU A 156 -7.60 -12.85 -7.89
C GLU A 156 -7.72 -13.89 -6.78
N VAL A 157 -7.30 -13.53 -5.57
CA VAL A 157 -7.31 -14.39 -4.40
C VAL A 157 -8.16 -13.77 -3.28
N SER A 158 -8.71 -14.62 -2.42
CA SER A 158 -9.68 -14.23 -1.39
C SER A 158 -9.26 -14.62 0.03
N SER A 159 -8.16 -15.34 0.18
CA SER A 159 -7.62 -15.74 1.47
C SER A 159 -6.09 -15.67 1.51
N ILE A 160 -5.52 -15.73 2.71
CA ILE A 160 -4.07 -15.75 2.92
C ILE A 160 -3.45 -17.03 2.34
N GLU A 161 -4.14 -18.15 2.47
CA GLU A 161 -3.70 -19.44 1.94
C GLU A 161 -3.63 -19.40 0.41
N GLU A 162 -4.66 -18.83 -0.24
CA GLU A 162 -4.67 -18.64 -1.69
C GLU A 162 -3.57 -17.67 -2.15
N LEU A 163 -3.32 -16.59 -1.39
CA LEU A 163 -2.23 -15.66 -1.67
C LEU A 163 -0.87 -16.36 -1.60
N GLU A 164 -0.64 -17.18 -0.59
CA GLU A 164 0.62 -17.93 -0.43
C GLU A 164 0.87 -18.87 -1.62
N GLU A 165 -0.15 -19.59 -2.07
CA GLU A 165 -0.04 -20.47 -3.23
C GLU A 165 0.14 -19.67 -4.54
N ALA A 166 -0.56 -18.54 -4.68
CA ALA A 166 -0.40 -17.63 -5.81
C ALA A 166 1.03 -17.05 -5.87
N PHE A 167 1.58 -16.66 -4.73
CA PHE A 167 2.94 -16.15 -4.63
C PHE A 167 3.98 -17.22 -5.05
N LYS A 168 3.80 -18.47 -4.63
CA LYS A 168 4.64 -19.59 -5.06
C LYS A 168 4.56 -19.81 -6.58
N ARG A 169 3.36 -19.65 -7.19
CA ARG A 169 3.19 -19.71 -8.65
C ARG A 169 3.87 -18.54 -9.34
N ALA A 170 3.73 -17.33 -8.78
CA ALA A 170 4.37 -16.12 -9.27
C ALA A 170 5.89 -16.24 -9.30
N LYS A 171 6.50 -16.79 -8.23
CA LYS A 171 7.96 -17.05 -8.20
C LYS A 171 8.43 -18.00 -9.30
N LYS A 172 7.63 -18.99 -9.66
CA LYS A 172 7.94 -19.96 -10.74
C LYS A 172 7.63 -19.42 -12.13
N SER A 173 6.90 -18.32 -12.25
CA SER A 173 6.57 -17.71 -13.54
C SER A 173 7.82 -17.13 -14.21
N LYS A 174 7.85 -17.15 -15.54
CA LYS A 174 8.87 -16.48 -16.34
C LYS A 174 8.42 -15.13 -16.86
N VAL A 175 7.15 -14.78 -16.68
CA VAL A 175 6.58 -13.51 -17.09
C VAL A 175 6.03 -12.79 -15.86
N THR A 176 5.83 -11.49 -15.97
CA THR A 176 5.20 -10.67 -14.92
C THR A 176 3.91 -11.31 -14.43
N TYR A 177 3.75 -11.31 -13.11
CA TYR A 177 2.64 -11.97 -12.43
C TYR A 177 1.95 -10.98 -11.48
N VAL A 178 0.65 -10.81 -11.65
CA VAL A 178 -0.15 -9.90 -10.84
C VAL A 178 -1.13 -10.68 -9.98
N ILE A 179 -1.08 -10.46 -8.68
CA ILE A 179 -2.00 -11.07 -7.71
C ILE A 179 -2.85 -9.95 -7.12
N SER A 180 -4.18 -10.05 -7.23
CA SER A 180 -5.11 -9.09 -6.63
C SER A 180 -5.78 -9.70 -5.42
N ILE A 181 -5.83 -8.96 -4.32
CA ILE A 181 -6.48 -9.40 -3.08
C ILE A 181 -7.28 -8.27 -2.45
N LYS A 182 -8.51 -8.59 -1.99
CA LYS A 182 -9.36 -7.64 -1.26
C LYS A 182 -8.90 -7.43 0.17
N THR A 183 -8.67 -6.17 0.54
CA THR A 183 -8.27 -5.76 1.88
C THR A 183 -9.33 -4.87 2.54
N HIS A 184 -9.19 -4.61 3.83
CA HIS A 184 -10.14 -3.82 4.58
C HIS A 184 -9.87 -2.32 4.43
N SER A 185 -10.91 -1.52 4.16
CA SER A 185 -10.81 -0.07 3.97
C SER A 185 -10.56 0.71 5.27
N TYR A 186 -10.96 0.15 6.42
CA TYR A 186 -10.99 0.83 7.72
C TYR A 186 -10.12 0.18 8.79
N GLN A 187 -9.47 -0.95 8.49
CA GLN A 187 -8.58 -1.65 9.41
C GLN A 187 -7.14 -1.59 8.90
N TRP A 188 -6.23 -1.25 9.78
CA TRP A 188 -4.79 -1.10 9.53
C TRP A 188 -4.02 -1.42 10.81
N LEU A 189 -2.71 -1.56 10.72
CA LEU A 189 -1.85 -1.67 11.89
C LEU A 189 -1.86 -0.38 12.70
N GLU A 190 -1.96 -0.53 14.02
CA GLU A 190 -1.78 0.59 14.94
C GLU A 190 -0.34 1.11 14.85
N GLY A 191 -0.17 2.43 15.04
CA GLY A 191 1.15 3.06 15.01
C GLY A 191 1.77 3.22 13.63
N SER A 192 1.09 2.81 12.55
CA SER A 192 1.58 3.07 11.20
C SER A 192 1.52 4.56 10.88
N ALA A 193 2.69 5.15 10.62
CA ALA A 193 2.92 6.49 10.08
C ALA A 193 1.87 7.55 10.51
N TYR A 194 2.02 8.10 11.69
CA TYR A 194 1.31 9.31 12.06
C TYR A 194 1.94 10.48 11.31
N TRP A 195 1.36 10.84 10.18
CA TRP A 195 1.77 12.05 9.50
C TRP A 195 1.16 13.25 10.19
N GLU A 196 1.99 14.23 10.45
CA GLU A 196 1.55 15.54 10.87
C GLU A 196 0.86 16.24 9.69
N SER A 197 -0.39 15.81 9.41
CA SER A 197 -1.19 16.46 8.38
C SER A 197 -1.70 17.81 8.91
N PRO A 198 -1.75 18.85 8.07
CA PRO A 198 -2.25 20.15 8.47
C PRO A 198 -3.63 20.07 9.13
N THR A 199 -3.77 20.68 10.31
CA THR A 199 -5.09 20.86 10.95
C THR A 199 -5.76 22.10 10.40
N LEU A 200 -7.08 22.12 10.43
CA LEU A 200 -7.84 23.31 10.05
C LEU A 200 -7.53 24.44 11.04
N GLU A 201 -6.97 25.56 10.55
CA GLU A 201 -6.71 26.74 11.37
C GLU A 201 -7.98 27.34 11.97
N LEU A 202 -9.08 27.27 11.22
CA LEU A 202 -10.39 27.77 11.60
C LEU A 202 -11.44 26.65 11.59
N PRO A 203 -11.48 25.80 12.64
CA PRO A 203 -12.42 24.70 12.72
C PRO A 203 -13.86 25.21 12.89
N LYS A 204 -14.75 24.80 11.99
CA LYS A 204 -16.16 25.24 12.01
C LYS A 204 -17.07 24.26 12.75
N THR A 205 -16.82 22.97 12.68
CA THR A 205 -17.65 21.96 13.33
C THR A 205 -17.11 21.59 14.71
N LYS A 206 -17.94 20.93 15.52
CA LYS A 206 -17.54 20.43 16.84
C LYS A 206 -16.43 19.41 16.72
N GLU A 207 -16.55 18.48 15.77
CA GLU A 207 -15.61 17.41 15.49
C GLU A 207 -14.23 17.97 15.07
N ASN A 208 -14.21 19.02 14.23
CA ASN A 208 -12.97 19.69 13.84
C ASN A 208 -12.30 20.40 15.03
N LYS A 209 -13.09 20.99 15.94
CA LYS A 209 -12.55 21.63 17.16
C LYS A 209 -11.94 20.62 18.11
N GLU A 210 -12.61 19.48 18.29
CA GLU A 210 -12.11 18.38 19.12
C GLU A 210 -10.82 17.78 18.53
N ALA A 211 -10.77 17.54 17.22
CA ALA A 211 -9.58 17.05 16.53
C ALA A 211 -8.41 18.03 16.65
N LEU A 212 -8.64 19.35 16.50
CA LEU A 212 -7.60 20.38 16.67
C LEU A 212 -7.09 20.41 18.11
N LYS A 213 -7.98 20.27 19.10
CA LYS A 213 -7.60 20.23 20.51
C LYS A 213 -6.71 19.03 20.78
N LEU A 214 -7.15 17.83 20.37
CA LEU A 214 -6.37 16.60 20.53
C LEU A 214 -4.99 16.71 19.91
N HIS A 215 -4.89 17.29 18.70
CA HIS A 215 -3.62 17.50 18.03
C HIS A 215 -2.68 18.42 18.85
N LYS A 216 -3.20 19.54 19.37
CA LYS A 216 -2.42 20.46 20.20
C LYS A 216 -1.95 19.80 21.50
N ASP A 217 -2.83 19.03 22.15
CA ASP A 217 -2.51 18.31 23.38
C ASP A 217 -1.39 17.27 23.13
N CYS A 218 -1.44 16.56 21.98
CA CYS A 218 -0.37 15.62 21.58
C CYS A 218 0.96 16.32 21.32
N LEU A 219 0.98 17.49 20.65
CA LEU A 219 2.19 18.24 20.39
C LEU A 219 2.85 18.75 21.68
N LEU A 220 2.05 19.22 22.65
CA LEU A 220 2.56 19.65 23.95
C LEU A 220 3.22 18.47 24.69
N TYR A 221 2.58 17.30 24.70
CA TYR A 221 3.13 16.11 25.34
C TYR A 221 4.47 15.66 24.71
N THR A 222 4.56 15.66 23.39
CA THR A 222 5.80 15.26 22.69
C THR A 222 6.93 16.26 22.87
N SER A 223 6.63 17.54 22.96
CA SER A 223 7.63 18.59 23.25
C SER A 223 8.20 18.45 24.65
N ASP A 224 7.33 18.20 25.64
CA ASP A 224 7.71 18.03 27.05
C ASP A 224 8.59 16.78 27.25
N ALA A 225 8.24 15.67 26.59
CA ALA A 225 9.02 14.43 26.65
C ALA A 225 10.42 14.57 26.00
N ALA A 226 10.56 15.42 24.97
CA ALA A 226 11.85 15.69 24.34
C ALA A 226 12.75 16.56 25.25
N ASP A 227 12.16 17.51 25.99
CA ASP A 227 12.88 18.38 26.94
C ASP A 227 13.36 17.59 28.17
N ASP A 228 12.60 16.61 28.65
CA ASP A 228 13.00 15.72 29.75
C ASP A 228 14.17 14.81 29.37
N ALA A 229 14.25 14.35 28.12
CA ALA A 229 15.36 13.53 27.62
C ALA A 229 16.70 14.31 27.52
N LEU A 230 16.66 15.64 27.50
CA LEU A 230 17.85 16.51 27.48
C LEU A 230 18.33 16.93 28.89
N ARG A 231 17.63 16.51 29.94
CA ARG A 231 17.95 16.83 31.35
C ARG A 231 18.72 15.72 32.08
N VAL A 232 19.17 14.68 31.37
CA VAL A 232 19.99 13.58 31.93
C VAL A 232 21.48 13.78 31.65
#